data_e059efaf297855ec38db68a777176f11
#
_entry.id   e059efaf297855ec38db68a777176f11
#
_cell.length_a   1.000
_cell.length_b   1.000
_cell.length_c   1.000
_cell.angle_alpha   90.00
_cell.angle_beta   90.00
_cell.angle_gamma   90.00
#
_symmetry.space_group_name_H-M   'P 1'
#
loop_
_entity.id
_entity.type
_entity.pdbx_description
1 polymer ?
#
loop_
_entity_poly.entity_id
_entity_poly.type
_entity_poly.pdbx_seq_one_letter_code
_entity_poly.pdbx_strand_id
1 'polypeptide(L)'
;MGRDRERNGIGTLSEKTVHAILKNYYAPDESTHEIPIGGCVADIYTGEEILEIQTRSFDRLREKLDRFLPLCPVTIVYPIPHEKRLIWIDEETGELSSPRKSPLTGNPYMAFKELYRIRKYLLRDGLHLKLVLLDMEEYRLLNGWSRDKKKGSTRFDRIPTRIVDEVCIDCPQDYKQFVPCELEEPFTFREFAKMAHIRPALAQSALPILMDAGAVERVGKRGRAYLYRVREG
;
A
#
# COMPACT_ATOMS: atom_id res chain seq x y z
N MET A 1 -26.76 -30.33 -15.60
CA MET A 1 -26.84 -28.95 -16.04
C MET A 1 -26.49 -28.05 -14.85
N GLY A 2 -25.20 -27.73 -14.73
CA GLY A 2 -24.66 -26.88 -13.64
C GLY A 2 -24.87 -25.42 -13.96
N ARG A 3 -25.48 -24.69 -13.02
CA ARG A 3 -25.54 -23.23 -13.07
C ARG A 3 -24.24 -22.68 -12.50
N ASP A 4 -23.32 -22.23 -13.35
CA ASP A 4 -22.23 -21.36 -12.97
C ASP A 4 -22.84 -20.02 -12.50
N ARG A 5 -22.93 -19.86 -11.18
CA ARG A 5 -23.19 -18.56 -10.56
C ARG A 5 -21.91 -17.76 -10.64
N GLU A 6 -21.86 -16.80 -11.53
CA GLU A 6 -20.88 -15.73 -11.55
C GLU A 6 -20.81 -15.09 -10.16
N ARG A 7 -19.76 -15.43 -9.39
CA ARG A 7 -19.41 -14.74 -8.15
C ARG A 7 -18.61 -13.49 -8.48
N ASN A 8 -19.21 -12.57 -9.21
CA ASN A 8 -18.72 -11.20 -9.30
C ASN A 8 -19.11 -10.49 -8.01
N GLY A 9 -18.31 -10.68 -6.95
CA GLY A 9 -18.56 -10.07 -5.66
C GLY A 9 -18.35 -8.57 -5.72
N ILE A 10 -19.29 -7.83 -5.17
CA ILE A 10 -19.31 -6.37 -4.94
C ILE A 10 -17.98 -5.82 -4.41
N GLY A 11 -17.18 -6.63 -3.71
CA GLY A 11 -15.85 -6.26 -3.20
C GLY A 11 -14.75 -6.07 -4.24
N THR A 12 -14.98 -6.37 -5.52
CA THR A 12 -13.99 -6.20 -6.60
C THR A 12 -14.11 -4.87 -7.33
N LEU A 13 -15.28 -4.20 -7.27
CA LEU A 13 -15.50 -2.91 -7.92
C LEU A 13 -14.66 -1.79 -7.31
N SER A 14 -14.63 -1.69 -5.97
CA SER A 14 -13.93 -0.60 -5.26
C SER A 14 -12.42 -0.55 -5.48
N GLU A 15 -11.80 -1.69 -5.79
CA GLU A 15 -10.38 -1.74 -6.08
C GLU A 15 -10.09 -1.43 -7.54
N LYS A 16 -11.04 -1.77 -8.42
CA LYS A 16 -10.96 -1.42 -9.84
C LYS A 16 -11.02 0.09 -10.03
N THR A 17 -11.84 0.82 -9.27
CA THR A 17 -11.97 2.27 -9.36
C THR A 17 -10.68 2.98 -8.97
N VAL A 18 -10.09 2.67 -7.81
CA VAL A 18 -8.80 3.25 -7.39
C VAL A 18 -7.69 2.93 -8.39
N HIS A 19 -7.64 1.67 -8.84
CA HIS A 19 -6.65 1.21 -9.81
C HIS A 19 -6.79 1.96 -11.15
N ALA A 20 -8.00 2.06 -11.68
CA ALA A 20 -8.26 2.74 -12.96
C ALA A 20 -7.93 4.25 -12.89
N ILE A 21 -8.32 4.93 -11.79
CA ILE A 21 -8.02 6.35 -11.60
C ILE A 21 -6.51 6.58 -11.55
N LEU A 22 -5.76 5.78 -10.77
CA LEU A 22 -4.31 5.93 -10.68
C LEU A 22 -3.61 5.56 -12.00
N LYS A 23 -4.11 4.56 -12.73
CA LYS A 23 -3.58 4.19 -14.03
C LYS A 23 -3.68 5.37 -15.01
N ASN A 24 -4.85 5.99 -15.11
CA ASN A 24 -5.05 7.16 -15.96
C ASN A 24 -4.28 8.41 -15.47
N TYR A 25 -4.08 8.54 -14.15
CA TYR A 25 -3.31 9.65 -13.59
C TYR A 25 -1.82 9.56 -13.96
N TYR A 26 -1.22 8.37 -13.83
CA TYR A 26 0.21 8.18 -14.13
C TYR A 26 0.49 8.00 -15.63
N ALA A 27 -0.48 7.52 -16.39
CA ALA A 27 -0.37 7.34 -17.82
C ALA A 27 -1.71 7.69 -18.50
N PRO A 28 -1.92 8.96 -18.91
CA PRO A 28 -3.14 9.37 -19.61
C PRO A 28 -3.31 8.71 -20.99
N ASP A 29 -2.22 8.23 -21.58
CA ASP A 29 -2.25 7.49 -22.86
C ASP A 29 -2.62 6.03 -22.60
N GLU A 30 -3.86 5.67 -22.87
CA GLU A 30 -4.37 4.31 -22.70
C GLU A 30 -3.66 3.26 -23.56
N SER A 31 -2.91 3.67 -24.60
CA SER A 31 -2.12 2.74 -25.42
C SER A 31 -0.96 2.10 -24.65
N THR A 32 -0.58 2.67 -23.51
CA THR A 32 0.45 2.16 -22.60
C THR A 32 -0.10 1.21 -21.53
N HIS A 33 -1.42 0.98 -21.49
CA HIS A 33 -2.09 0.19 -20.45
C HIS A 33 -2.19 -1.29 -20.82
N GLU A 34 -2.14 -2.16 -19.78
CA GLU A 34 -2.38 -3.62 -19.90
C GLU A 34 -1.46 -4.28 -20.94
N ILE A 35 -0.19 -3.90 -20.98
CA ILE A 35 0.76 -4.35 -22.01
C ILE A 35 1.31 -5.73 -21.66
N PRO A 36 1.18 -6.74 -22.54
CA PRO A 36 1.82 -8.04 -22.37
C PRO A 36 3.35 -7.92 -22.50
N ILE A 37 4.08 -8.23 -21.42
CA ILE A 37 5.55 -8.21 -21.40
C ILE A 37 6.06 -9.33 -20.46
N GLY A 38 7.14 -10.01 -20.83
CA GLY A 38 7.75 -11.05 -20.00
C GLY A 38 6.82 -12.21 -19.63
N GLY A 39 5.74 -12.43 -20.40
CA GLY A 39 4.72 -13.47 -20.12
C GLY A 39 3.73 -13.10 -19.01
N CYS A 40 3.70 -11.83 -18.58
CA CYS A 40 2.70 -11.22 -17.69
C CYS A 40 2.09 -9.99 -18.38
N VAL A 41 1.06 -9.42 -17.77
CA VAL A 41 0.46 -8.15 -18.21
C VAL A 41 0.89 -7.08 -17.24
N ALA A 42 1.59 -6.04 -17.74
CA ALA A 42 1.94 -4.85 -16.98
C ALA A 42 0.75 -3.90 -16.93
N ASP A 43 0.49 -3.28 -15.77
CA ASP A 43 -0.60 -2.30 -15.66
C ASP A 43 -0.34 -1.08 -16.56
N ILE A 44 0.90 -0.59 -16.58
CA ILE A 44 1.39 0.47 -17.46
C ILE A 44 2.80 0.09 -17.93
N TYR A 45 3.08 0.29 -19.22
CA TYR A 45 4.43 0.22 -19.78
C TYR A 45 4.70 1.43 -20.68
N THR A 46 5.67 2.25 -20.29
CA THR A 46 6.01 3.51 -20.98
C THR A 46 6.98 3.31 -22.16
N GLY A 47 7.49 2.10 -22.36
CA GLY A 47 8.60 1.82 -23.27
C GLY A 47 9.96 1.76 -22.56
N GLU A 48 10.10 2.40 -21.40
CA GLU A 48 11.33 2.48 -20.61
C GLU A 48 11.16 1.81 -19.23
N GLU A 49 9.99 1.94 -18.61
CA GLU A 49 9.68 1.37 -17.28
C GLU A 49 8.27 0.78 -17.22
N ILE A 50 8.07 -0.10 -16.23
CA ILE A 50 6.77 -0.66 -15.87
C ILE A 50 6.29 0.01 -14.58
N LEU A 51 5.02 0.48 -14.56
CA LEU A 51 4.34 0.86 -13.33
C LEU A 51 3.27 -0.19 -13.00
N GLU A 52 3.35 -0.75 -11.78
CA GLU A 52 2.38 -1.72 -11.24
C GLU A 52 1.58 -1.09 -10.12
N ILE A 53 0.28 -0.92 -10.31
CA ILE A 53 -0.61 -0.31 -9.32
C ILE A 53 -1.18 -1.39 -8.40
N GLN A 54 -0.61 -1.52 -7.21
CA GLN A 54 -0.96 -2.59 -6.28
C GLN A 54 -1.87 -2.11 -5.16
N THR A 55 -3.14 -2.43 -5.23
CA THR A 55 -4.15 -2.07 -4.22
C THR A 55 -4.37 -3.14 -3.14
N ARG A 56 -3.77 -4.33 -3.30
CA ARG A 56 -3.91 -5.50 -2.42
C ARG A 56 -2.56 -6.08 -1.98
N SER A 57 -2.60 -7.34 -1.57
CA SER A 57 -1.44 -8.10 -1.11
C SER A 57 -0.32 -8.16 -2.14
N PHE A 58 0.90 -7.81 -1.72
CA PHE A 58 2.11 -7.83 -2.55
C PHE A 58 2.60 -9.24 -2.86
N ASP A 59 2.06 -10.28 -2.24
CA ASP A 59 2.41 -11.67 -2.59
C ASP A 59 2.21 -11.96 -4.08
N ARG A 60 1.21 -11.32 -4.70
CA ARG A 60 0.89 -11.49 -6.12
C ARG A 60 1.90 -10.81 -7.06
N LEU A 61 2.67 -9.85 -6.56
CA LEU A 61 3.70 -9.17 -7.35
C LEU A 61 4.95 -10.03 -7.57
N ARG A 62 5.20 -11.04 -6.74
CA ARG A 62 6.45 -11.80 -6.77
C ARG A 62 6.76 -12.37 -8.16
N GLU A 63 5.79 -13.01 -8.79
CA GLU A 63 5.96 -13.58 -10.13
C GLU A 63 6.20 -12.48 -11.17
N LYS A 64 5.44 -11.37 -11.11
CA LYS A 64 5.64 -10.22 -12.00
C LYS A 64 7.03 -9.61 -11.82
N LEU A 65 7.49 -9.42 -10.58
CA LEU A 65 8.81 -8.86 -10.29
C LEU A 65 9.95 -9.77 -10.79
N ASP A 66 9.81 -11.10 -10.66
CA ASP A 66 10.80 -12.04 -11.19
C ASP A 66 10.89 -11.98 -12.73
N ARG A 67 9.81 -11.61 -13.41
CA ARG A 67 9.75 -11.51 -14.88
C ARG A 67 10.09 -10.13 -15.41
N PHE A 68 9.70 -9.06 -14.72
CA PHE A 68 9.82 -7.69 -15.20
C PHE A 68 11.18 -7.07 -14.91
N LEU A 69 11.71 -7.23 -13.68
CA LEU A 69 12.99 -6.63 -13.28
C LEU A 69 14.18 -6.99 -14.17
N PRO A 70 14.27 -8.19 -14.78
CA PRO A 70 15.33 -8.47 -15.75
C PRO A 70 15.19 -7.73 -17.09
N LEU A 71 14.02 -7.15 -17.38
CA LEU A 71 13.71 -6.51 -18.66
C LEU A 71 13.84 -4.99 -18.59
N CYS A 72 13.29 -4.37 -17.54
CA CYS A 72 13.31 -2.93 -17.35
C CYS A 72 13.02 -2.57 -15.88
N PRO A 73 13.21 -1.30 -15.48
CA PRO A 73 12.81 -0.81 -14.16
C PRO A 73 11.32 -1.01 -13.91
N VAL A 74 10.98 -1.27 -12.64
CA VAL A 74 9.60 -1.47 -12.18
C VAL A 74 9.30 -0.54 -11.02
N THR A 75 8.29 0.30 -11.16
CA THR A 75 7.77 1.14 -10.08
C THR A 75 6.48 0.55 -9.53
N ILE A 76 6.47 0.16 -8.25
CA ILE A 76 5.25 -0.26 -7.56
C ILE A 76 4.55 0.98 -7.00
N VAL A 77 3.36 1.28 -7.51
CA VAL A 77 2.50 2.36 -7.01
C VAL A 77 1.52 1.78 -5.99
N TYR A 78 1.64 2.19 -4.73
CA TYR A 78 0.80 1.68 -3.65
C TYR A 78 -0.07 2.78 -3.03
N PRO A 79 -1.39 2.78 -3.29
CA PRO A 79 -2.31 3.75 -2.71
C PRO A 79 -2.58 3.45 -1.24
N ILE A 80 -2.38 4.45 -0.40
CA ILE A 80 -2.65 4.42 1.04
C ILE A 80 -3.77 5.42 1.33
N PRO A 81 -4.92 4.98 1.87
CA PRO A 81 -5.97 5.91 2.28
C PRO A 81 -5.46 6.82 3.41
N HIS A 82 -5.25 8.12 3.12
CA HIS A 82 -4.88 9.11 4.11
C HIS A 82 -6.11 9.48 4.95
N GLU A 83 -7.08 10.20 4.41
CA GLU A 83 -8.37 10.44 5.04
C GLU A 83 -9.49 9.78 4.25
N LYS A 84 -10.46 9.21 4.97
CA LYS A 84 -11.64 8.62 4.34
C LYS A 84 -12.90 9.30 4.83
N ARG A 85 -13.77 9.63 3.89
CA ARG A 85 -15.18 9.97 4.16
C ARG A 85 -16.04 8.76 3.88
N LEU A 86 -16.75 8.30 4.89
CA LEU A 86 -17.67 7.16 4.79
C LEU A 86 -19.05 7.66 4.42
N ILE A 87 -19.62 7.08 3.37
CA ILE A 87 -20.96 7.38 2.86
C ILE A 87 -21.71 6.05 2.79
N TRP A 88 -22.87 5.97 3.41
CA TRP A 88 -23.71 4.80 3.36
C TRP A 88 -24.78 4.96 2.32
N ILE A 89 -25.03 3.90 1.59
CA ILE A 89 -26.10 3.78 0.60
C ILE A 89 -27.16 2.88 1.21
N ASP A 90 -28.37 3.35 1.32
CA ASP A 90 -29.51 2.51 1.63
C ASP A 90 -29.81 1.63 0.41
N GLU A 91 -29.81 0.31 0.61
CA GLU A 91 -29.93 -0.64 -0.50
C GLU A 91 -31.34 -0.67 -1.12
N GLU A 92 -32.38 -0.28 -0.35
CA GLU A 92 -33.76 -0.28 -0.80
C GLU A 92 -34.17 1.02 -1.49
N THR A 93 -33.72 2.16 -0.93
CA THR A 93 -34.11 3.49 -1.44
C THR A 93 -33.08 4.12 -2.35
N GLY A 94 -31.82 3.68 -2.28
CA GLY A 94 -30.67 4.29 -2.95
C GLY A 94 -30.21 5.61 -2.31
N GLU A 95 -30.81 6.02 -1.18
CA GLU A 95 -30.44 7.27 -0.51
C GLU A 95 -29.03 7.22 0.08
N LEU A 96 -28.33 8.35 -0.02
CA LEU A 96 -26.97 8.52 0.51
C LEU A 96 -27.01 9.22 1.86
N SER A 97 -26.27 8.69 2.83
CA SER A 97 -26.05 9.39 4.10
C SER A 97 -25.12 10.59 3.92
N SER A 98 -25.16 11.53 4.86
CA SER A 98 -24.13 12.58 4.94
C SER A 98 -22.74 11.94 5.13
N PRO A 99 -21.68 12.49 4.46
CA PRO A 99 -20.32 11.99 4.60
C PRO A 99 -19.80 12.11 6.03
N ARG A 100 -19.25 11.01 6.57
CA ARG A 100 -18.65 10.97 7.91
C ARG A 100 -17.16 10.67 7.82
N LYS A 101 -16.31 11.51 8.43
CA LYS A 101 -14.88 11.28 8.52
C LYS A 101 -14.59 9.99 9.31
N SER A 102 -13.78 9.11 8.74
CA SER A 102 -13.23 7.94 9.45
C SER A 102 -12.22 8.40 10.51
N PRO A 103 -12.20 7.79 11.71
CA PRO A 103 -11.21 8.14 12.74
C PRO A 103 -9.79 7.68 12.40
N LEU A 104 -9.62 6.86 11.35
CA LEU A 104 -8.32 6.34 10.95
C LEU A 104 -7.71 7.23 9.87
N THR A 105 -6.55 7.82 10.16
CA THR A 105 -5.69 8.51 9.19
C THR A 105 -4.55 7.59 8.79
N GLY A 106 -4.34 7.43 7.49
CA GLY A 106 -3.26 6.63 6.93
C GLY A 106 -1.93 7.38 6.93
N ASN A 107 -0.85 6.61 6.95
CA ASN A 107 0.51 7.13 6.82
C ASN A 107 1.38 6.14 6.01
N PRO A 108 2.56 6.56 5.51
CA PRO A 108 3.41 5.73 4.65
C PRO A 108 3.87 4.42 5.30
N TYR A 109 4.00 4.36 6.63
CA TYR A 109 4.38 3.13 7.32
C TYR A 109 3.40 1.98 7.11
N MET A 110 2.15 2.26 6.73
CA MET A 110 1.16 1.21 6.46
C MET A 110 1.58 0.28 5.32
N ALA A 111 2.47 0.74 4.43
CA ALA A 111 3.03 -0.06 3.34
C ALA A 111 3.94 -1.19 3.87
N PHE A 112 4.62 -1.01 4.99
CA PHE A 112 5.64 -1.95 5.45
C PHE A 112 5.13 -3.38 5.68
N LYS A 113 3.86 -3.55 6.02
CA LYS A 113 3.25 -4.87 6.12
C LYS A 113 3.23 -5.62 4.78
N GLU A 114 2.95 -4.89 3.70
CA GLU A 114 2.93 -5.45 2.35
C GLU A 114 4.35 -5.52 1.76
N LEU A 115 5.18 -4.50 1.98
CA LEU A 115 6.59 -4.51 1.59
C LEU A 115 7.34 -5.70 2.20
N TYR A 116 7.04 -6.08 3.44
CA TYR A 116 7.67 -7.23 4.07
C TYR A 116 7.43 -8.54 3.30
N ARG A 117 6.33 -8.66 2.56
CA ARG A 117 6.01 -9.83 1.73
C ARG A 117 6.92 -9.98 0.52
N ILE A 118 7.43 -8.85 0.01
CA ILE A 118 8.36 -8.79 -1.13
C ILE A 118 9.75 -8.36 -0.70
N ARG A 119 10.10 -8.49 0.59
CA ARG A 119 11.35 -8.00 1.19
C ARG A 119 12.60 -8.38 0.38
N LYS A 120 12.65 -9.59 -0.17
CA LYS A 120 13.80 -10.06 -0.99
C LYS A 120 14.02 -9.28 -2.29
N TYR A 121 13.03 -8.49 -2.72
CA TYR A 121 13.13 -7.69 -3.95
C TYR A 121 13.47 -6.22 -3.68
N LEU A 122 13.20 -5.71 -2.47
CA LEU A 122 13.20 -4.27 -2.18
C LEU A 122 14.53 -3.56 -2.43
N LEU A 123 15.64 -4.31 -2.45
CA LEU A 123 16.98 -3.78 -2.72
C LEU A 123 17.54 -4.23 -4.08
N ARG A 124 16.69 -4.76 -4.95
CA ARG A 124 17.09 -5.08 -6.32
C ARG A 124 17.16 -3.81 -7.15
N ASP A 125 18.21 -3.70 -7.94
CA ASP A 125 18.35 -2.63 -8.92
C ASP A 125 17.15 -2.56 -9.85
N GLY A 126 16.69 -1.35 -10.14
CA GLY A 126 15.53 -1.10 -10.99
C GLY A 126 14.17 -1.31 -10.30
N LEU A 127 14.11 -1.66 -9.00
CA LEU A 127 12.85 -1.64 -8.27
C LEU A 127 12.67 -0.30 -7.54
N HIS A 128 11.60 0.39 -7.88
CA HIS A 128 11.18 1.65 -7.26
C HIS A 128 9.83 1.51 -6.58
N LEU A 129 9.58 2.31 -5.56
CA LEU A 129 8.31 2.34 -4.86
C LEU A 129 7.76 3.76 -4.82
N LYS A 130 6.46 3.89 -5.04
CA LYS A 130 5.72 5.14 -4.89
C LYS A 130 4.53 4.90 -3.97
N LEU A 131 4.62 5.38 -2.73
CA LEU A 131 3.56 5.28 -1.73
C LEU A 131 2.68 6.53 -1.85
N VAL A 132 1.45 6.36 -2.33
CA VAL A 132 0.56 7.46 -2.67
C VAL A 132 -0.49 7.63 -1.59
N LEU A 133 -0.43 8.72 -0.84
CA LEU A 133 -1.42 9.05 0.17
C LEU A 133 -2.63 9.71 -0.48
N LEU A 134 -3.79 9.08 -0.33
CA LEU A 134 -5.03 9.51 -0.98
C LEU A 134 -6.11 9.85 0.04
N ASP A 135 -6.71 11.04 -0.08
CA ASP A 135 -8.02 11.27 0.48
C ASP A 135 -9.05 10.59 -0.42
N MET A 136 -10.08 9.97 0.16
CA MET A 136 -11.07 9.23 -0.61
C MET A 136 -12.43 9.17 0.07
N GLU A 137 -13.45 8.99 -0.75
CA GLU A 137 -14.78 8.61 -0.33
C GLU A 137 -14.90 7.07 -0.40
N GLU A 138 -15.40 6.49 0.69
CA GLU A 138 -15.69 5.06 0.77
C GLU A 138 -17.19 4.86 0.89
N TYR A 139 -17.80 4.36 -0.18
CA TYR A 139 -19.21 4.04 -0.26
C TYR A 139 -19.48 2.65 0.30
N ARG A 140 -20.53 2.51 1.09
CA ARG A 140 -20.91 1.28 1.78
C ARG A 140 -22.41 1.03 1.67
N LEU A 141 -22.79 -0.19 1.30
CA LEU A 141 -24.19 -0.63 1.31
C LEU A 141 -24.62 -1.02 2.72
N LEU A 142 -25.76 -0.51 3.15
CA LEU A 142 -26.41 -0.87 4.43
C LEU A 142 -27.15 -2.20 4.30
N ASN A 143 -26.43 -3.29 4.17
CA ASN A 143 -26.99 -4.64 4.00
C ASN A 143 -26.84 -5.56 5.22
N GLY A 144 -26.76 -4.98 6.39
CA GLY A 144 -26.88 -5.63 7.69
C GLY A 144 -25.62 -6.33 8.21
N TRP A 145 -24.73 -6.89 7.37
CA TRP A 145 -23.57 -7.62 7.85
C TRP A 145 -22.34 -7.43 6.97
N SER A 146 -21.25 -6.99 7.57
CA SER A 146 -19.94 -7.00 6.92
C SER A 146 -19.33 -8.41 6.94
N ARG A 147 -18.36 -8.67 6.04
CA ARG A 147 -17.57 -9.92 5.99
C ARG A 147 -16.92 -10.28 7.35
N ASP A 148 -16.64 -9.27 8.17
CA ASP A 148 -16.04 -9.41 9.51
C ASP A 148 -17.09 -9.64 10.61
N LYS A 149 -18.33 -10.02 10.27
CA LYS A 149 -19.47 -10.22 11.19
C LYS A 149 -19.81 -9.00 12.05
N LYS A 150 -19.35 -7.82 11.68
CA LYS A 150 -19.72 -6.55 12.32
C LYS A 150 -20.99 -6.03 11.68
N LYS A 151 -21.93 -5.61 12.52
CA LYS A 151 -23.18 -5.01 12.09
C LYS A 151 -22.90 -3.83 11.17
N GLY A 152 -23.54 -3.82 10.01
CA GLY A 152 -23.75 -2.60 9.29
C GLY A 152 -23.58 -2.61 7.80
N SER A 153 -22.44 -2.90 7.20
CA SER A 153 -22.31 -2.54 5.79
C SER A 153 -21.18 -3.25 5.08
N THR A 154 -21.40 -3.64 3.85
CA THR A 154 -20.34 -4.07 2.92
C THR A 154 -19.81 -2.87 2.16
N ARG A 155 -18.48 -2.90 1.87
CA ARG A 155 -17.88 -1.88 1.02
C ARG A 155 -18.39 -2.05 -0.41
N PHE A 156 -18.91 -0.95 -0.97
CA PHE A 156 -19.35 -0.88 -2.36
C PHE A 156 -18.24 -0.36 -3.26
N ASP A 157 -17.74 0.88 -3.01
CA ASP A 157 -16.69 1.48 -3.81
C ASP A 157 -15.78 2.41 -3.00
N ARG A 158 -14.64 2.80 -3.60
CA ARG A 158 -13.70 3.82 -3.11
C ARG A 158 -13.33 4.72 -4.26
N ILE A 159 -13.55 6.01 -4.07
CA ILE A 159 -13.26 7.04 -5.06
C ILE A 159 -12.17 7.95 -4.49
N PRO A 160 -10.95 7.95 -5.03
CA PRO A 160 -9.93 8.94 -4.70
C PRO A 160 -10.44 10.34 -5.02
N THR A 161 -10.28 11.27 -4.09
CA THR A 161 -10.69 12.67 -4.25
C THR A 161 -9.50 13.62 -4.35
N ARG A 162 -8.36 13.23 -3.76
CA ARG A 162 -7.16 14.04 -3.77
C ARG A 162 -5.92 13.18 -3.50
N ILE A 163 -4.83 13.44 -4.22
CA ILE A 163 -3.48 13.02 -3.84
C ILE A 163 -2.99 14.03 -2.80
N VAL A 164 -2.65 13.53 -1.61
CA VAL A 164 -2.17 14.35 -0.48
C VAL A 164 -0.66 14.43 -0.53
N ASP A 165 0.00 13.30 -0.77
CA ASP A 165 1.44 13.19 -0.78
C ASP A 165 1.88 11.93 -1.55
N GLU A 166 3.11 11.94 -2.07
CA GLU A 166 3.76 10.82 -2.72
C GLU A 166 5.15 10.63 -2.10
N VAL A 167 5.35 9.48 -1.46
CA VAL A 167 6.63 9.11 -0.87
C VAL A 167 7.33 8.15 -1.82
N CYS A 168 8.40 8.62 -2.48
CA CYS A 168 9.22 7.83 -3.40
C CYS A 168 10.36 7.13 -2.66
N ILE A 169 10.70 5.92 -3.09
CA ILE A 169 11.83 5.12 -2.65
C ILE A 169 12.48 4.59 -3.92
N ASP A 170 13.52 5.25 -4.37
CA ASP A 170 14.22 4.93 -5.62
C ASP A 170 15.54 4.20 -5.35
N CYS A 171 16.06 4.31 -4.12
CA CYS A 171 17.29 3.65 -3.71
C CYS A 171 17.23 3.26 -2.22
N PRO A 172 18.16 2.39 -1.73
CA PRO A 172 18.21 1.99 -0.33
C PRO A 172 18.34 3.15 0.66
N GLN A 173 18.98 4.26 0.27
CA GLN A 173 19.18 5.43 1.12
C GLN A 173 17.86 6.13 1.45
N ASP A 174 16.87 6.05 0.55
CA ASP A 174 15.56 6.68 0.74
C ASP A 174 14.76 6.06 1.90
N TYR A 175 15.11 4.84 2.32
CA TYR A 175 14.48 4.25 3.50
C TYR A 175 14.83 4.99 4.80
N LYS A 176 15.87 5.84 4.84
CA LYS A 176 16.21 6.67 6.01
C LYS A 176 15.10 7.66 6.35
N GLN A 177 14.29 8.12 5.38
CA GLN A 177 13.15 9.01 5.61
C GLN A 177 12.09 8.42 6.57
N PHE A 178 12.10 7.10 6.78
CA PHE A 178 11.21 6.42 7.72
C PHE A 178 11.80 6.28 9.13
N VAL A 179 12.97 6.82 9.40
CA VAL A 179 13.53 6.85 10.75
C VAL A 179 13.27 8.22 11.34
N PRO A 180 12.48 8.33 12.45
CA PRO A 180 12.23 9.61 13.08
C PRO A 180 13.53 10.28 13.57
N CYS A 181 13.73 11.55 13.24
CA CYS A 181 14.97 12.28 13.56
C CYS A 181 15.17 12.53 15.06
N GLU A 182 14.07 12.60 15.84
CA GLU A 182 14.12 12.82 17.29
C GLU A 182 14.24 11.50 18.09
N LEU A 183 14.50 10.40 17.43
CA LEU A 183 14.57 9.09 18.08
C LEU A 183 15.89 8.95 18.86
N GLU A 184 15.79 8.84 20.20
CA GLU A 184 16.94 8.60 21.08
C GLU A 184 17.56 7.23 20.83
N GLU A 185 18.88 7.15 20.75
CA GLU A 185 19.64 5.93 20.47
C GLU A 185 20.38 5.41 21.72
N PRO A 186 20.48 4.08 21.88
CA PRO A 186 19.85 3.02 21.07
C PRO A 186 18.38 2.79 21.49
N PHE A 187 17.54 2.48 20.51
CA PHE A 187 16.09 2.34 20.69
C PHE A 187 15.57 0.90 20.46
N THR A 188 14.41 0.62 21.04
CA THR A 188 13.64 -0.60 20.81
C THR A 188 12.57 -0.37 19.73
N PHE A 189 11.99 -1.47 19.20
CA PHE A 189 10.86 -1.34 18.28
C PHE A 189 9.65 -0.60 18.88
N ARG A 190 9.47 -0.61 20.21
CA ARG A 190 8.38 0.10 20.88
C ARG A 190 8.63 1.60 20.94
N GLU A 191 9.86 2.00 21.22
CA GLU A 191 10.29 3.40 21.21
C GLU A 191 10.20 3.96 19.78
N PHE A 192 10.67 3.21 18.77
CA PHE A 192 10.46 3.53 17.36
C PHE A 192 8.97 3.70 17.02
N ALA A 193 8.12 2.73 17.40
CA ALA A 193 6.68 2.79 17.13
C ALA A 193 6.01 4.02 17.75
N LYS A 194 6.42 4.37 18.99
CA LYS A 194 5.92 5.56 19.70
C LYS A 194 6.32 6.84 18.97
N MET A 195 7.58 6.97 18.60
CA MET A 195 8.10 8.17 17.92
C MET A 195 7.52 8.32 16.51
N ALA A 196 7.42 7.22 15.77
CA ALA A 196 6.79 7.21 14.44
C ALA A 196 5.24 7.28 14.46
N HIS A 197 4.61 7.36 15.65
CA HIS A 197 3.14 7.35 15.83
C HIS A 197 2.44 6.18 15.15
N ILE A 198 3.05 4.99 15.21
CA ILE A 198 2.52 3.76 14.61
C ILE A 198 2.29 2.66 15.65
N ARG A 199 1.51 1.65 15.26
CA ARG A 199 1.32 0.48 16.10
C ARG A 199 2.61 -0.35 16.19
N PRO A 200 2.94 -0.96 17.36
CA PRO A 200 4.15 -1.79 17.52
C PRO A 200 4.30 -2.91 16.48
N ALA A 201 3.19 -3.54 16.08
CA ALA A 201 3.21 -4.58 15.04
C ALA A 201 3.70 -4.05 13.68
N LEU A 202 3.46 -2.78 13.38
CA LEU A 202 3.92 -2.15 12.14
C LEU A 202 5.43 -1.87 12.21
N ALA A 203 5.92 -1.39 13.35
CA ALA A 203 7.35 -1.23 13.59
C ALA A 203 8.12 -2.56 13.44
N GLN A 204 7.52 -3.68 13.89
CA GLN A 204 8.10 -5.02 13.71
C GLN A 204 8.20 -5.43 12.23
N SER A 205 7.35 -4.92 11.36
CA SER A 205 7.46 -5.14 9.90
C SER A 205 8.44 -4.16 9.25
N ALA A 206 8.52 -2.93 9.76
CA ALA A 206 9.38 -1.88 9.20
C ALA A 206 10.86 -2.10 9.52
N LEU A 207 11.21 -2.33 10.78
CA LEU A 207 12.61 -2.43 11.22
C LEU A 207 13.46 -3.46 10.44
N PRO A 208 12.97 -4.67 10.12
CA PRO A 208 13.74 -5.60 9.29
C PRO A 208 14.05 -5.07 7.89
N ILE A 209 13.13 -4.30 7.29
CA ILE A 209 13.33 -3.67 5.98
C ILE A 209 14.34 -2.52 6.09
N LEU A 210 14.19 -1.67 7.12
CA LEU A 210 15.13 -0.58 7.39
C LEU A 210 16.55 -1.10 7.68
N MET A 211 16.67 -2.27 8.31
CA MET A 211 17.96 -2.94 8.51
C MET A 211 18.58 -3.42 7.20
N ASP A 212 17.79 -4.07 6.33
CA ASP A 212 18.28 -4.54 5.04
C ASP A 212 18.75 -3.36 4.17
N ALA A 213 17.99 -2.26 4.20
CA ALA A 213 18.31 -1.03 3.49
C ALA A 213 19.49 -0.25 4.11
N GLY A 214 20.02 -0.71 5.26
CA GLY A 214 21.11 -0.03 5.93
C GLY A 214 20.75 1.28 6.61
N ALA A 215 19.46 1.56 6.79
CA ALA A 215 18.98 2.74 7.52
C ALA A 215 19.16 2.61 9.02
N VAL A 216 19.04 1.40 9.56
CA VAL A 216 19.28 1.09 10.98
C VAL A 216 20.09 -0.19 11.12
N GLU A 217 20.76 -0.34 12.26
CA GLU A 217 21.46 -1.57 12.62
C GLU A 217 21.07 -2.05 14.01
N ARG A 218 21.23 -3.35 14.26
CA ARG A 218 21.01 -3.94 15.58
C ARG A 218 22.32 -3.88 16.37
N VAL A 219 22.26 -3.27 17.58
CA VAL A 219 23.43 -3.07 18.42
C VAL A 219 23.42 -3.86 19.72
N GLY A 220 22.31 -4.49 20.07
CA GLY A 220 22.24 -5.26 21.34
C GLY A 220 20.83 -5.65 21.74
N LYS A 221 20.64 -5.83 23.04
CA LYS A 221 19.35 -6.13 23.68
C LYS A 221 19.19 -5.36 24.98
N ARG A 222 17.94 -4.99 25.30
CA ARG A 222 17.50 -4.49 26.60
C ARG A 222 16.43 -5.46 27.11
N GLY A 223 16.85 -6.39 28.00
CA GLY A 223 16.02 -7.53 28.37
C GLY A 223 15.71 -8.42 27.16
N ARG A 224 14.42 -8.60 26.84
CA ARG A 224 14.00 -9.41 25.69
C ARG A 224 13.91 -8.61 24.36
N ALA A 225 13.99 -7.29 24.43
CA ALA A 225 13.87 -6.44 23.25
C ALA A 225 15.22 -6.20 22.58
N TYR A 226 15.26 -6.28 21.25
CA TYR A 226 16.42 -5.86 20.49
C TYR A 226 16.57 -4.33 20.52
N LEU A 227 17.82 -3.87 20.55
CA LEU A 227 18.21 -2.48 20.45
C LEU A 227 18.74 -2.20 19.04
N TYR A 228 18.32 -1.06 18.52
CA TYR A 228 18.66 -0.57 17.19
C TYR A 228 19.30 0.80 17.30
N ARG A 229 20.09 1.16 16.30
CA ARG A 229 20.69 2.47 16.11
C ARG A 229 20.56 2.87 14.63
N VAL A 230 20.47 4.17 14.34
CA VAL A 230 20.57 4.70 12.97
C VAL A 230 21.98 4.42 12.46
N ARG A 231 22.09 3.96 11.24
CA ARG A 231 23.38 3.73 10.62
C ARG A 231 23.89 5.05 10.03
N GLU A 232 25.05 5.48 10.51
CA GLU A 232 25.80 6.57 9.88
C GLU A 232 26.20 6.11 8.47
N GLY A 233 25.83 6.91 7.46
CA GLY A 233 26.05 6.59 6.05
C GLY A 233 27.45 6.96 5.60
#